data_92185873bd302f7067244c034aac99db
#
_entry.id   92185873bd302f7067244c034aac99db
#
_cell.length_a   1.000
_cell.length_b   1.000
_cell.length_c   1.000
_cell.angle_alpha   90.00
_cell.angle_beta   90.00
_cell.angle_gamma   90.00
#
_symmetry.space_group_name_H-M   'P 1'
#
loop_
_entity.id
_entity.type
_entity.pdbx_description
1 polymer ?
#
loop_
_entity_poly.entity_id
_entity_poly.type
_entity_poly.pdbx_seq_one_letter_code
_entity_poly.pdbx_strand_id
1 'polypeptide(L)' 'MLADKAFNVIIKHIDDKVLQLQEALADGRVEDIGEYKKVCGEVRGLLTARNYITDLNKAMENSDE' A
#
# COMPACT_ATOMS: atom_id res chain seq x y z
N MET A 1 18.79 3.95 -10.73
CA MET A 1 18.50 5.37 -10.42
C MET A 1 17.97 5.50 -8.99
N LEU A 2 18.31 6.60 -8.32
CA LEU A 2 17.89 6.82 -6.92
C LEU A 2 16.39 6.83 -6.76
N ALA A 3 15.68 7.43 -7.72
CA ALA A 3 14.20 7.50 -7.66
C ALA A 3 13.56 6.13 -7.67
N ASP A 4 14.04 5.22 -8.51
CA ASP A 4 13.50 3.87 -8.59
C ASP A 4 13.67 3.12 -7.28
N LYS A 5 14.83 3.27 -6.65
CA LYS A 5 15.11 2.62 -5.38
C LYS A 5 14.20 3.17 -4.27
N ALA A 6 14.03 4.48 -4.22
CA ALA A 6 13.15 5.11 -3.23
C ALA A 6 11.70 4.65 -3.40
N PHE A 7 11.20 4.63 -4.63
CA PHE A 7 9.85 4.15 -4.91
C PHE A 7 9.68 2.69 -4.51
N ASN A 8 10.67 1.85 -4.82
CA ASN A 8 10.60 0.42 -4.46
C ASN A 8 10.56 0.22 -2.95
N VAL A 9 11.31 1.00 -2.19
CA VAL A 9 11.30 0.93 -0.73
C VAL A 9 9.93 1.31 -0.18
N ILE A 10 9.34 2.38 -0.69
CA ILE A 10 8.01 2.83 -0.26
C ILE A 10 6.95 1.78 -0.59
N ILE A 11 6.97 1.25 -1.81
CA ILE A 11 6.03 0.21 -2.24
C ILE A 11 6.15 -1.02 -1.34
N LYS A 12 7.37 -1.42 -1.02
CA LYS A 12 7.58 -2.57 -0.13
C LYS A 12 6.98 -2.34 1.25
N HIS A 13 7.17 -1.16 1.81
CA HIS A 13 6.58 -0.83 3.11
C HIS A 13 5.06 -0.87 3.06
N ILE A 14 4.47 -0.35 1.99
CA ILE A 14 3.01 -0.38 1.82
C ILE A 14 2.53 -1.82 1.71
N ASP A 15 3.18 -2.63 0.88
CA ASP A 15 2.80 -4.04 0.67
C ASP A 15 2.90 -4.83 1.97
N ASP A 16 3.97 -4.61 2.75
CA ASP A 16 4.14 -5.28 4.04
C ASP A 16 3.02 -4.90 5.01
N LYS A 17 2.65 -3.62 5.05
CA LYS A 17 1.58 -3.16 5.93
C LYS A 17 0.22 -3.72 5.51
N VAL A 18 -0.06 -3.75 4.22
CA VAL A 18 -1.29 -4.35 3.69
C VAL A 18 -1.37 -5.82 4.09
N LEU A 19 -0.27 -6.54 3.93
CA LEU A 19 -0.23 -7.96 4.30
C LEU A 19 -0.51 -8.16 5.79
N GLN A 20 0.09 -7.35 6.66
CA GLN A 20 -0.16 -7.41 8.10
C GLN A 20 -1.63 -7.18 8.44
N LEU A 21 -2.26 -6.21 7.78
CA LEU A 21 -3.67 -5.91 8.02
C LEU A 21 -4.57 -7.04 7.53
N GLN A 22 -4.26 -7.62 6.38
CA GLN A 22 -5.01 -8.76 5.84
C GLN A 22 -4.87 -9.99 6.75
N GLU A 23 -3.68 -10.23 7.27
CA GLU A 23 -3.45 -11.33 8.22
C GLU A 23 -4.25 -11.12 9.50
N ALA A 24 -4.34 -9.89 9.99
CA ALA A 24 -5.13 -9.58 11.18
C ALA A 24 -6.61 -9.89 10.96
N LEU A 25 -7.13 -9.60 9.77
CA LEU A 25 -8.50 -9.95 9.42
C LEU A 25 -8.70 -11.47 9.38
N ALA A 26 -7.76 -12.17 8.75
CA ALA A 26 -7.84 -13.63 8.60
C ALA A 26 -7.69 -14.37 9.92
N ASP A 27 -6.89 -13.83 10.85
CA ASP A 27 -6.64 -14.46 12.16
C ASP A 27 -7.79 -14.30 13.15
N GLY A 28 -8.78 -13.48 12.82
CA GLY A 28 -9.86 -13.20 13.74
C GLY A 28 -9.50 -12.21 14.83
N ARG A 29 -8.39 -11.48 14.71
CA ARG A 29 -8.01 -10.45 15.68
C ARG A 29 -8.95 -9.25 15.65
N VAL A 30 -9.67 -9.09 14.54
CA VAL A 30 -10.64 -8.01 14.36
C VAL A 30 -12.02 -8.62 14.62
N GLU A 31 -12.60 -8.33 15.78
CA GLU A 31 -13.80 -9.00 16.24
C GLU A 31 -15.10 -8.22 16.01
N ASP A 32 -15.05 -6.89 16.02
CA ASP A 32 -16.27 -6.12 15.81
C ASP A 32 -16.31 -5.48 14.42
N ILE A 33 -17.55 -5.19 13.98
CA ILE A 33 -17.77 -4.72 12.61
C ILE A 33 -17.18 -3.32 12.37
N GLY A 34 -17.17 -2.47 13.40
CA GLY A 34 -16.59 -1.14 13.28
C GLY A 34 -15.11 -1.20 13.04
N GLU A 35 -14.40 -2.04 13.78
CA GLU A 35 -12.99 -2.25 13.62
C GLU A 35 -12.67 -2.92 12.28
N TYR A 36 -13.50 -3.88 11.88
CA TYR A 36 -13.38 -4.52 10.57
C TYR A 36 -13.43 -3.49 9.45
N LYS A 37 -14.42 -2.61 9.47
CA LYS A 37 -14.58 -1.56 8.47
C LYS A 37 -13.39 -0.60 8.46
N LYS A 38 -12.87 -0.28 9.64
CA LYS A 38 -11.70 0.59 9.78
C LYS A 38 -10.47 -0.03 9.11
N VAL A 39 -10.21 -1.30 9.38
CA VAL A 39 -9.07 -2.01 8.80
C VAL A 39 -9.22 -2.11 7.28
N CYS A 40 -10.42 -2.41 6.79
CA CYS A 40 -10.67 -2.44 5.35
C CYS A 40 -10.43 -1.08 4.70
N GLY A 41 -10.80 0.01 5.38
CA GLY A 41 -10.53 1.35 4.91
C GLY A 41 -9.04 1.66 4.85
N GLU A 42 -8.27 1.20 5.85
CA GLU A 42 -6.82 1.36 5.85
C GLU A 42 -6.17 0.64 4.66
N VAL A 43 -6.59 -0.60 4.41
CA VAL A 43 -6.09 -1.37 3.26
C VAL A 43 -6.40 -0.65 1.96
N ARG A 44 -7.64 -0.19 1.81
CA ARG A 44 -8.06 0.53 0.61
C ARG A 44 -7.25 1.80 0.39
N GLY A 45 -7.04 2.57 1.47
CA GLY A 45 -6.24 3.79 1.41
C GLY A 45 -4.79 3.52 1.02
N LEU A 46 -4.20 2.48 1.58
CA LEU A 46 -2.82 2.10 1.26
C LEU A 46 -2.69 1.65 -0.20
N LEU A 47 -3.66 0.89 -0.71
CA LEU A 47 -3.64 0.45 -2.10
C LEU A 47 -3.84 1.63 -3.06
N THR A 48 -4.67 2.59 -2.68
CA THR A 48 -4.85 3.81 -3.46
C THR A 48 -3.55 4.60 -3.52
N ALA A 49 -2.88 4.78 -2.38
CA ALA A 49 -1.59 5.47 -2.34
C ALA A 49 -0.54 4.73 -3.16
N ARG A 50 -0.54 3.41 -3.10
CA ARG A 50 0.37 2.58 -3.89
C ARG A 50 0.21 2.85 -5.38
N ASN A 51 -1.03 2.97 -5.84
CA ASN A 51 -1.30 3.26 -7.24
C ASN A 51 -0.79 4.64 -7.65
N TYR A 52 -0.95 5.64 -6.80
CA TYR A 52 -0.43 6.99 -7.07
C TYR A 52 1.09 6.97 -7.21
N ILE A 53 1.76 6.24 -6.34
CA ILE A 53 3.23 6.13 -6.35
C ILE A 53 3.68 5.42 -7.62
N THR A 54 3.01 4.34 -7.99
CA THR A 54 3.32 3.58 -9.20
C THR A 54 3.13 4.45 -10.45
N ASP A 55 2.03 5.21 -10.49
CA ASP A 55 1.76 6.10 -11.61
C ASP A 55 2.80 7.21 -11.71
N LEU A 56 3.20 7.77 -10.58
CA LEU A 56 4.24 8.79 -10.55
C LEU A 56 5.58 8.24 -11.05
N ASN A 57 5.93 7.03 -10.64
CA ASN A 57 7.16 6.38 -11.08
C ASN A 57 7.17 6.20 -12.60
N LYS A 58 6.04 5.75 -13.16
CA LYS A 58 5.90 5.60 -14.61
C LYS A 58 6.03 6.93 -15.34
N ALA A 59 5.39 7.97 -14.79
CA ALA A 59 5.47 9.30 -15.40
C ALA A 59 6.92 9.83 -15.41
N MET A 60 7.65 9.58 -14.33
CA MET A 60 9.04 9.99 -14.23
C MET A 60 9.94 9.22 -15.20
N GLU A 61 9.72 7.93 -15.35
CA GLU A 61 10.45 7.11 -16.32
C GLU A 61 10.21 7.61 -17.75
N ASN A 62 8.96 7.90 -18.07
CA ASN A 62 8.61 8.37 -19.41
C ASN A 62 9.17 9.75 -19.72
N SER A 63 9.31 10.59 -18.71
CA SER A 63 9.81 11.96 -18.92
C SER A 63 11.31 12.00 -19.16
N ASP A 64 12.03 10.93 -18.88
CA ASP A 64 13.47 10.83 -19.13
C ASP A 64 13.79 10.56 -20.60
N GLU A 65 12.79 10.29 -21.40
CA GLU A 65 12.97 10.14 -22.86
C GLU A 65 12.91 11.51 -23.55
#